data_0d85c8010ea9d4e914bfb710b5b586dc
#
_entry.id   0d85c8010ea9d4e914bfb710b5b586dc
#
_cell.length_a   1.000
_cell.length_b   1.000
_cell.length_c   1.000
_cell.angle_alpha   90.00
_cell.angle_beta   90.00
_cell.angle_gamma   90.00
#
_symmetry.space_group_name_H-M   'P 1'
#
loop_
_entity.id
_entity.type
_entity.pdbx_description
1 polymer ?
#
loop_
_entity_poly.entity_id
_entity_poly.type
_entity_poly.pdbx_seq_one_letter_code
_entity_poly.pdbx_strand_id
1 'polypeptide(L)'
;ALSRQDSPNQIKVKREIITMEIKKELPEIFNEFGEMRKKSFLAAYEMKQKNIPFIGTFCTYFPQEIALAMGACVVGLCSTSDETIPDAEKDLPRNLCPLIKSSYGFAKTDKCPYFYFSDLIVGETTCDGKKKMYEYLGEFKPVYTMELPNSQSPAALELWRKEIIKFKEKLESFFDVTITEEDIRKQVRIMNEVRRALKEFYSLCKLEPVPMLGQDMFKILYGAAYKFNKETLPGEIRALVAKIKAEYEENPNKYPKAPRILVTGCPIGGGAEKCVKAIEANGGHVVCFENCSGAKSCDREVDEINPDVYEAIAERYLSIGCSVMTPNPNRLELLGRLIDEYHIDAVVEVTLQACHTYNVETLGIKRFVTEKKGIPYMAVETDYSTADIGQLNTRMAAFIEML
;
A
#
# COMPACT_ATOMS: atom_id res chain seq x y z
N ALA A 1 28.26 -16.20 23.93
CA ALA A 1 27.10 -17.00 24.31
C ALA A 1 26.43 -16.34 25.52
N LEU A 2 25.42 -15.54 25.32
CA LEU A 2 24.48 -15.08 26.34
C LEU A 2 23.09 -15.16 25.72
N SER A 3 22.38 -16.25 26.07
CA SER A 3 20.98 -16.43 25.80
C SER A 3 20.20 -15.36 26.60
N ARG A 4 19.59 -14.40 25.94
CA ARG A 4 18.57 -13.55 26.56
C ARG A 4 17.31 -14.38 26.75
N GLN A 5 17.16 -14.97 27.93
CA GLN A 5 15.88 -15.51 28.39
C GLN A 5 14.95 -14.32 28.63
N ASP A 6 13.82 -14.29 27.97
CA ASP A 6 12.74 -13.32 28.25
C ASP A 6 12.38 -13.40 29.75
N SER A 7 12.26 -12.27 30.40
CA SER A 7 11.89 -12.22 31.82
C SER A 7 10.47 -12.77 32.03
N PRO A 8 10.15 -13.35 33.20
CA PRO A 8 8.79 -13.85 33.50
C PRO A 8 7.69 -12.81 33.31
N ASN A 9 8.00 -11.53 33.49
CA ASN A 9 7.07 -10.41 33.22
C ASN A 9 6.80 -10.22 31.71
N GLN A 10 7.78 -10.41 30.84
CA GLN A 10 7.57 -10.33 29.39
C GLN A 10 6.73 -11.49 28.87
N ILE A 11 6.85 -12.69 29.46
CA ILE A 11 6.00 -13.84 29.14
C ILE A 11 4.56 -13.61 29.62
N LYS A 12 4.38 -12.97 30.77
CA LYS A 12 3.07 -12.65 31.33
C LYS A 12 2.36 -11.58 30.51
N VAL A 13 3.07 -10.54 30.10
CA VAL A 13 2.60 -9.51 29.17
C VAL A 13 2.25 -10.12 27.80
N LYS A 14 3.05 -11.05 27.27
CA LYS A 14 2.74 -11.77 26.03
C LYS A 14 1.43 -12.58 26.14
N ARG A 15 1.17 -13.27 27.28
CA ARG A 15 -0.10 -14.00 27.48
C ARG A 15 -1.30 -13.06 27.67
N GLU A 16 -1.14 -11.93 28.34
CA GLU A 16 -2.20 -10.92 28.51
C GLU A 16 -2.55 -10.21 27.21
N ILE A 17 -1.58 -10.05 26.29
CA ILE A 17 -1.78 -9.45 24.95
C ILE A 17 -2.50 -10.43 23.99
N ILE A 18 -2.22 -11.74 24.08
CA ILE A 18 -2.90 -12.78 23.26
C ILE A 18 -4.35 -12.96 23.69
N THR A 19 -4.68 -12.70 24.94
CA THR A 19 -6.04 -12.69 25.49
C THR A 19 -6.53 -11.25 25.73
N MET A 20 -6.43 -10.34 24.74
CA MET A 20 -7.29 -9.16 24.81
C MET A 20 -8.74 -9.66 24.76
N GLU A 21 -9.37 -9.78 25.94
CA GLU A 21 -10.82 -9.95 26.01
C GLU A 21 -11.42 -8.83 25.15
N ILE A 22 -12.01 -9.24 24.03
CA ILE A 22 -12.77 -8.31 23.20
C ILE A 22 -13.86 -7.81 24.13
N LYS A 23 -13.80 -6.53 24.55
CA LYS A 23 -14.84 -5.94 25.37
C LYS A 23 -16.17 -6.24 24.69
N LYS A 24 -17.11 -6.82 25.39
CA LYS A 24 -18.46 -7.10 24.86
C LYS A 24 -19.16 -5.81 24.41
N GLU A 25 -18.72 -4.68 24.93
CA GLU A 25 -19.20 -3.35 24.58
C GLU A 25 -18.21 -2.68 23.61
N LEU A 26 -18.75 -2.01 22.59
CA LEU A 26 -17.94 -1.24 21.65
C LEU A 26 -17.24 -0.09 22.39
N PRO A 27 -15.98 0.27 22.04
CA PRO A 27 -15.28 1.39 22.65
C PRO A 27 -16.08 2.70 22.52
N GLU A 28 -15.99 3.59 23.50
CA GLU A 28 -16.67 4.90 23.45
C GLU A 28 -16.32 5.68 22.17
N ILE A 29 -15.07 5.60 21.73
CA ILE A 29 -14.59 6.25 20.50
C ILE A 29 -15.35 5.76 19.23
N PHE A 30 -15.99 4.59 19.28
CA PHE A 30 -16.82 4.10 18.17
C PHE A 30 -17.94 5.08 17.81
N ASN A 31 -18.50 5.78 18.80
CA ASN A 31 -19.58 6.74 18.57
C ASN A 31 -19.12 7.96 17.78
N GLU A 32 -17.81 8.31 17.85
CA GLU A 32 -17.20 9.41 17.12
C GLU A 32 -16.83 9.07 15.68
N PHE A 33 -16.88 7.78 15.28
CA PHE A 33 -16.51 7.34 13.96
C PHE A 33 -17.56 7.72 12.92
N GLY A 34 -17.12 8.18 11.74
CA GLY A 34 -17.96 8.27 10.54
C GLY A 34 -18.38 6.89 10.02
N GLU A 35 -19.41 6.85 9.19
CA GLU A 35 -20.03 5.59 8.71
C GLU A 35 -19.06 4.59 8.07
N MET A 36 -18.11 5.06 7.26
CA MET A 36 -17.10 4.19 6.64
C MET A 36 -16.22 3.52 7.70
N ARG A 37 -15.79 4.29 8.70
CA ARG A 37 -14.93 3.79 9.78
C ARG A 37 -15.69 2.83 10.70
N LYS A 38 -16.99 3.06 10.94
CA LYS A 38 -17.89 2.12 11.66
C LYS A 38 -17.99 0.79 10.95
N LYS A 39 -18.19 0.80 9.62
CA LYS A 39 -18.21 -0.44 8.82
C LYS A 39 -16.89 -1.20 8.90
N SER A 40 -15.78 -0.50 8.79
CA SER A 40 -14.44 -1.10 8.92
C SER A 40 -14.20 -1.69 10.32
N PHE A 41 -14.64 -0.99 11.36
CA PHE A 41 -14.56 -1.48 12.73
C PHE A 41 -15.39 -2.76 12.93
N LEU A 42 -16.64 -2.77 12.47
CA LEU A 42 -17.50 -3.95 12.59
C LEU A 42 -16.92 -5.15 11.84
N ALA A 43 -16.42 -4.95 10.63
CA ALA A 43 -15.79 -6.02 9.85
C ALA A 43 -14.56 -6.61 10.57
N ALA A 44 -13.69 -5.76 11.10
CA ALA A 44 -12.52 -6.21 11.87
C ALA A 44 -12.95 -6.89 13.20
N TYR A 45 -13.96 -6.36 13.87
CA TYR A 45 -14.52 -6.92 15.09
C TYR A 45 -15.09 -8.35 14.86
N GLU A 46 -15.84 -8.56 13.77
CA GLU A 46 -16.33 -9.90 13.40
C GLU A 46 -15.19 -10.92 13.20
N MET A 47 -14.08 -10.51 12.59
CA MET A 47 -12.92 -11.38 12.45
C MET A 47 -12.30 -11.71 13.81
N LYS A 48 -12.21 -10.74 14.70
CA LYS A 48 -11.71 -10.95 16.07
C LYS A 48 -12.63 -11.86 16.89
N GLN A 49 -13.96 -11.77 16.73
CA GLN A 49 -14.91 -12.70 17.37
C GLN A 49 -14.69 -14.15 16.94
N LYS A 50 -14.13 -14.37 15.76
CA LYS A 50 -13.77 -15.70 15.24
C LYS A 50 -12.35 -16.13 15.65
N ASN A 51 -11.68 -15.37 16.52
CA ASN A 51 -10.28 -15.58 16.94
C ASN A 51 -9.29 -15.59 15.76
N ILE A 52 -9.59 -14.86 14.67
CA ILE A 52 -8.67 -14.74 13.53
C ILE A 52 -7.55 -13.75 13.88
N PRO A 53 -6.28 -14.13 13.77
CA PRO A 53 -5.15 -13.22 13.95
C PRO A 53 -5.23 -12.02 13.00
N PHE A 54 -4.88 -10.84 13.50
CA PHE A 54 -4.95 -9.60 12.74
C PHE A 54 -3.56 -8.94 12.65
N ILE A 55 -3.01 -8.88 11.43
CA ILE A 55 -1.68 -8.32 11.19
C ILE A 55 -1.80 -7.01 10.44
N GLY A 56 -1.34 -5.94 11.07
CA GLY A 56 -1.22 -4.62 10.46
C GLY A 56 0.11 -4.45 9.76
N THR A 57 0.12 -3.90 8.53
CA THR A 57 1.33 -3.72 7.72
C THR A 57 1.45 -2.31 7.16
N PHE A 58 2.65 -1.91 6.74
CA PHE A 58 2.89 -0.55 6.25
C PHE A 58 3.37 -0.45 4.81
N CYS A 59 3.88 -1.51 4.22
CA CYS A 59 4.51 -1.39 2.91
C CYS A 59 4.13 -2.50 1.95
N THR A 60 4.32 -2.27 0.65
CA THR A 60 4.15 -3.27 -0.41
C THR A 60 5.24 -4.34 -0.40
N TYR A 61 6.30 -4.18 0.38
CA TYR A 61 7.34 -5.20 0.58
C TYR A 61 6.91 -6.32 1.51
N PHE A 62 5.80 -6.16 2.24
CA PHE A 62 5.30 -7.16 3.17
C PHE A 62 4.92 -8.47 2.47
N PRO A 63 5.55 -9.61 2.81
CA PRO A 63 5.26 -10.90 2.19
C PRO A 63 3.95 -11.48 2.74
N GLN A 64 2.82 -11.05 2.15
CA GLN A 64 1.47 -11.37 2.65
C GLN A 64 1.21 -12.87 2.73
N GLU A 65 1.78 -13.63 1.81
CA GLU A 65 1.62 -15.08 1.70
C GLU A 65 1.97 -15.81 2.98
N ILE A 66 3.01 -15.34 3.68
CA ILE A 66 3.46 -15.95 4.96
C ILE A 66 2.40 -15.75 6.05
N ALA A 67 1.87 -14.54 6.19
CA ALA A 67 0.84 -14.25 7.20
C ALA A 67 -0.51 -14.89 6.87
N LEU A 68 -0.89 -14.89 5.58
CA LEU A 68 -2.12 -15.53 5.12
C LEU A 68 -2.07 -17.05 5.28
N ALA A 69 -0.88 -17.68 5.20
CA ALA A 69 -0.70 -19.12 5.39
C ALA A 69 -1.09 -19.61 6.80
N MET A 70 -1.00 -18.75 7.82
CA MET A 70 -1.52 -19.06 9.16
C MET A 70 -3.00 -18.71 9.37
N GLY A 71 -3.70 -18.27 8.31
CA GLY A 71 -5.10 -17.86 8.40
C GLY A 71 -5.32 -16.45 8.95
N ALA A 72 -4.30 -15.60 9.00
CA ALA A 72 -4.42 -14.22 9.49
C ALA A 72 -5.15 -13.30 8.51
N CYS A 73 -5.83 -12.29 9.05
CA CYS A 73 -6.20 -11.09 8.30
C CYS A 73 -5.00 -10.16 8.18
N VAL A 74 -4.71 -9.69 6.98
CA VAL A 74 -3.65 -8.71 6.69
C VAL A 74 -4.27 -7.42 6.22
N VAL A 75 -3.84 -6.29 6.79
CA VAL A 75 -4.37 -4.96 6.44
C VAL A 75 -3.30 -3.88 6.44
N GLY A 76 -3.39 -2.96 5.47
CA GLY A 76 -2.51 -1.80 5.43
C GLY A 76 -2.87 -0.77 6.50
N LEU A 77 -1.85 -0.24 7.18
CA LEU A 77 -1.97 0.76 8.25
C LEU A 77 -1.51 2.16 7.83
N CYS A 78 -1.12 2.35 6.56
CA CYS A 78 -0.78 3.68 6.05
C CYS A 78 -2.01 4.59 6.08
N SER A 79 -2.06 5.50 7.04
CA SER A 79 -3.15 6.47 7.15
C SER A 79 -2.88 7.70 6.27
N THR A 80 -3.95 8.25 5.69
CA THR A 80 -3.89 9.28 4.64
C THR A 80 -4.82 10.46 4.93
N SER A 81 -4.93 10.84 6.22
CA SER A 81 -5.76 11.95 6.70
C SER A 81 -4.94 12.87 7.60
N ASP A 82 -5.26 14.15 7.62
CA ASP A 82 -4.68 15.14 8.52
C ASP A 82 -5.32 15.17 9.92
N GLU A 83 -6.42 14.42 10.12
CA GLU A 83 -7.22 14.42 11.36
C GLU A 83 -6.39 14.23 12.63
N THR A 84 -5.42 13.33 12.62
CA THR A 84 -4.62 12.97 13.80
C THR A 84 -3.20 13.52 13.77
N ILE A 85 -2.84 14.31 12.75
CA ILE A 85 -1.51 14.93 12.66
C ILE A 85 -1.22 15.83 13.86
N PRO A 86 -2.17 16.66 14.36
CA PRO A 86 -1.92 17.46 15.57
C PRO A 86 -1.59 16.64 16.82
N ASP A 87 -2.14 15.42 16.93
CA ASP A 87 -1.82 14.52 18.03
C ASP A 87 -0.45 13.87 17.88
N ALA A 88 -0.07 13.55 16.64
CA ALA A 88 1.25 13.05 16.33
C ALA A 88 2.35 14.10 16.58
N GLU A 89 2.10 15.37 16.29
CA GLU A 89 3.06 16.49 16.47
C GLU A 89 3.35 16.85 17.93
N LYS A 90 2.64 16.24 18.88
CA LYS A 90 3.00 16.31 20.30
C LYS A 90 4.27 15.50 20.62
N ASP A 91 4.57 14.48 19.83
CA ASP A 91 5.70 13.57 20.00
C ASP A 91 6.69 13.62 18.82
N LEU A 92 6.21 13.85 17.62
CA LEU A 92 6.98 13.81 16.38
C LEU A 92 7.25 15.21 15.82
N PRO A 93 8.38 15.44 15.12
CA PRO A 93 8.69 16.72 14.51
C PRO A 93 7.63 17.16 13.47
N ARG A 94 7.33 18.47 13.42
CA ARG A 94 6.41 19.04 12.43
C ARG A 94 6.88 18.87 10.99
N ASN A 95 8.19 18.92 10.73
CA ASN A 95 8.81 18.75 9.43
C ASN A 95 9.01 17.28 9.04
N LEU A 96 8.12 16.39 9.47
CA LEU A 96 8.09 14.97 9.13
C LEU A 96 6.98 14.69 8.11
N CYS A 97 7.18 13.65 7.30
CA CYS A 97 6.23 13.19 6.29
C CYS A 97 4.80 13.03 6.85
N PRO A 98 3.76 13.60 6.19
CA PRO A 98 2.38 13.51 6.65
C PRO A 98 1.87 12.07 6.83
N LEU A 99 2.31 11.13 5.98
CA LEU A 99 1.93 9.72 6.10
C LEU A 99 2.41 9.12 7.43
N ILE A 100 3.62 9.45 7.85
CA ILE A 100 4.17 8.97 9.12
C ILE A 100 3.41 9.58 10.29
N LYS A 101 3.20 10.92 10.28
CA LYS A 101 2.46 11.61 11.32
C LYS A 101 1.03 11.13 11.43
N SER A 102 0.34 10.98 10.30
CA SER A 102 -1.03 10.47 10.25
C SER A 102 -1.12 9.05 10.83
N SER A 103 -0.25 8.14 10.36
CA SER A 103 -0.26 6.76 10.82
C SER A 103 0.02 6.64 12.33
N TYR A 104 1.01 7.36 12.82
CA TYR A 104 1.33 7.42 14.24
C TYR A 104 0.17 8.00 15.07
N GLY A 105 -0.40 9.11 14.62
CA GLY A 105 -1.51 9.77 15.30
C GLY A 105 -2.76 8.90 15.40
N PHE A 106 -3.09 8.16 14.34
CA PHE A 106 -4.20 7.20 14.37
C PHE A 106 -3.96 6.02 15.32
N ALA A 107 -2.72 5.55 15.44
CA ALA A 107 -2.35 4.53 16.42
C ALA A 107 -2.46 5.07 17.85
N LYS A 108 -1.92 6.26 18.10
CA LYS A 108 -1.91 6.92 19.42
C LYS A 108 -3.30 7.25 19.94
N THR A 109 -4.25 7.55 19.05
CA THR A 109 -5.60 8.00 19.40
C THR A 109 -6.66 6.91 19.30
N ASP A 110 -6.29 5.65 18.95
CA ASP A 110 -7.19 4.54 18.70
C ASP A 110 -8.32 4.82 17.66
N LYS A 111 -8.14 5.86 16.83
CA LYS A 111 -9.14 6.28 15.84
C LYS A 111 -9.16 5.42 14.57
N CYS A 112 -8.20 4.52 14.39
CA CYS A 112 -8.17 3.58 13.27
C CYS A 112 -8.59 2.18 13.74
N PRO A 113 -9.69 1.62 13.24
CA PRO A 113 -10.13 0.27 13.59
C PRO A 113 -9.07 -0.80 13.35
N TYR A 114 -8.29 -0.64 12.30
CA TYR A 114 -7.27 -1.61 11.92
C TYR A 114 -6.08 -1.59 12.88
N PHE A 115 -5.63 -0.43 13.32
CA PHE A 115 -4.63 -0.33 14.40
C PHE A 115 -5.16 -0.91 15.69
N TYR A 116 -6.41 -0.58 16.04
CA TYR A 116 -7.05 -1.05 17.27
C TYR A 116 -7.09 -2.58 17.37
N PHE A 117 -7.46 -3.27 16.28
CA PHE A 117 -7.57 -4.74 16.24
C PHE A 117 -6.29 -5.48 15.88
N SER A 118 -5.23 -4.81 15.47
CA SER A 118 -3.96 -5.48 15.15
C SER A 118 -3.35 -6.15 16.38
N ASP A 119 -3.10 -7.46 16.29
CA ASP A 119 -2.37 -8.23 17.28
C ASP A 119 -0.87 -8.03 17.16
N LEU A 120 -0.40 -7.87 15.92
CA LEU A 120 0.99 -7.62 15.59
C LEU A 120 1.03 -6.59 14.45
N ILE A 121 1.87 -5.59 14.61
CA ILE A 121 2.21 -4.65 13.54
C ILE A 121 3.54 -5.06 12.94
N VAL A 122 3.60 -5.13 11.62
CA VAL A 122 4.83 -5.44 10.89
C VAL A 122 5.21 -4.27 10.01
N GLY A 123 6.46 -3.83 10.11
CA GLY A 123 6.98 -2.75 9.31
C GLY A 123 8.36 -3.07 8.76
N GLU A 124 8.63 -2.69 7.52
CA GLU A 124 9.92 -2.89 6.86
C GLU A 124 10.79 -1.64 7.00
N THR A 125 12.10 -1.83 7.12
CA THR A 125 13.09 -0.74 7.24
C THR A 125 13.23 0.04 5.94
N THR A 126 12.17 0.73 5.53
CA THR A 126 12.12 1.54 4.31
C THR A 126 12.83 2.88 4.50
N CYS A 127 12.14 3.94 4.92
CA CYS A 127 12.75 5.24 5.17
C CYS A 127 13.04 5.45 6.67
N ASP A 128 13.94 6.40 6.99
CA ASP A 128 14.38 6.66 8.37
C ASP A 128 13.23 7.07 9.29
N GLY A 129 12.29 7.88 8.79
CA GLY A 129 11.14 8.29 9.58
C GLY A 129 10.23 7.12 9.95
N LYS A 130 10.00 6.15 9.03
CA LYS A 130 9.23 4.94 9.35
C LYS A 130 9.94 4.06 10.37
N LYS A 131 11.25 3.82 10.19
CA LYS A 131 12.03 3.00 11.13
C LYS A 131 11.89 3.51 12.55
N LYS A 132 11.99 4.83 12.75
CA LYS A 132 11.83 5.43 14.09
C LYS A 132 10.39 5.44 14.56
N MET A 133 9.42 5.64 13.68
CA MET A 133 8.01 5.51 14.04
C MET A 133 7.69 4.12 14.60
N TYR A 134 8.27 3.05 14.06
CA TYR A 134 8.03 1.68 14.55
C TYR A 134 8.49 1.47 15.99
N GLU A 135 9.59 2.10 16.41
CA GLU A 135 10.04 2.05 17.79
C GLU A 135 8.97 2.64 18.73
N TYR A 136 8.41 3.81 18.38
CA TYR A 136 7.37 4.47 19.18
C TYR A 136 6.01 3.75 19.10
N LEU A 137 5.66 3.17 17.97
CA LEU A 137 4.47 2.32 17.87
C LEU A 137 4.56 1.09 18.79
N GLY A 138 5.77 0.62 19.06
CA GLY A 138 6.03 -0.46 20.01
C GLY A 138 5.59 -0.16 21.46
N GLU A 139 5.36 1.10 21.80
CA GLU A 139 4.81 1.53 23.10
C GLU A 139 3.29 1.26 23.20
N PHE A 140 2.58 1.18 22.07
CA PHE A 140 1.13 0.99 22.01
C PHE A 140 0.74 -0.44 21.67
N LYS A 141 1.48 -1.07 20.75
CA LYS A 141 1.17 -2.40 20.19
C LYS A 141 2.45 -3.20 19.98
N PRO A 142 2.39 -4.55 19.95
CA PRO A 142 3.52 -5.36 19.50
C PRO A 142 3.93 -4.98 18.07
N VAL A 143 5.20 -4.66 17.86
CA VAL A 143 5.76 -4.35 16.55
C VAL A 143 6.89 -5.31 16.22
N TYR A 144 6.90 -5.84 15.01
CA TYR A 144 8.02 -6.57 14.43
C TYR A 144 8.56 -5.80 13.24
N THR A 145 9.84 -5.51 13.24
CA THR A 145 10.50 -4.79 12.16
C THR A 145 11.30 -5.77 11.30
N MET A 146 10.99 -5.84 10.01
CA MET A 146 11.73 -6.61 9.02
C MET A 146 12.86 -5.75 8.43
N GLU A 147 14.06 -6.29 8.37
CA GLU A 147 15.22 -5.63 7.78
C GLU A 147 15.18 -5.73 6.25
N LEU A 148 14.59 -4.72 5.60
CA LEU A 148 14.57 -4.65 4.13
C LEU A 148 15.93 -4.20 3.61
N PRO A 149 16.60 -4.97 2.72
CA PRO A 149 17.76 -4.48 2.00
C PRO A 149 17.39 -3.28 1.13
N ASN A 150 18.27 -2.28 1.07
CA ASN A 150 18.06 -1.09 0.26
C ASN A 150 18.70 -1.16 -1.13
N SER A 151 19.00 -2.37 -1.61
CA SER A 151 19.46 -2.65 -2.98
C SER A 151 18.75 -3.90 -3.53
N GLN A 152 18.88 -4.11 -4.84
CA GLN A 152 18.28 -5.25 -5.55
C GLN A 152 19.36 -6.18 -6.11
N SER A 153 20.50 -6.30 -5.41
CA SER A 153 21.61 -7.17 -5.76
C SER A 153 21.34 -8.63 -5.35
N PRO A 154 22.06 -9.63 -5.90
CA PRO A 154 21.97 -11.02 -5.45
C PRO A 154 22.22 -11.20 -3.96
N ALA A 155 23.15 -10.45 -3.36
CA ALA A 155 23.40 -10.48 -1.92
C ALA A 155 22.21 -9.93 -1.11
N ALA A 156 21.54 -8.89 -1.63
CA ALA A 156 20.33 -8.36 -1.02
C ALA A 156 19.17 -9.36 -1.10
N LEU A 157 19.06 -10.11 -2.19
CA LEU A 157 18.05 -11.17 -2.34
C LEU A 157 18.22 -12.25 -1.26
N GLU A 158 19.43 -12.73 -1.05
CA GLU A 158 19.71 -13.74 0.00
C GLU A 158 19.43 -13.21 1.42
N LEU A 159 19.74 -11.93 1.69
CA LEU A 159 19.38 -11.29 2.96
C LEU A 159 17.88 -11.22 3.14
N TRP A 160 17.15 -10.81 2.10
CA TRP A 160 15.68 -10.70 2.16
C TRP A 160 15.00 -12.06 2.31
N ARG A 161 15.50 -13.08 1.60
CA ARG A 161 15.04 -14.46 1.77
C ARG A 161 15.18 -14.94 3.23
N LYS A 162 16.34 -14.70 3.86
CA LYS A 162 16.56 -15.03 5.28
C LYS A 162 15.63 -14.25 6.20
N GLU A 163 15.36 -12.99 5.90
CA GLU A 163 14.46 -12.17 6.69
C GLU A 163 13.01 -12.65 6.61
N ILE A 164 12.56 -13.11 5.44
CA ILE A 164 11.24 -13.74 5.28
C ILE A 164 11.11 -15.02 6.10
N ILE A 165 12.18 -15.86 6.15
CA ILE A 165 12.20 -17.07 7.00
C ILE A 165 12.11 -16.68 8.48
N LYS A 166 12.90 -15.72 8.95
CA LYS A 166 12.83 -15.20 10.33
C LYS A 166 11.42 -14.63 10.64
N PHE A 167 10.79 -13.98 9.69
CA PHE A 167 9.43 -13.47 9.85
C PHE A 167 8.44 -14.62 10.05
N LYS A 168 8.53 -15.70 9.26
CA LYS A 168 7.74 -16.91 9.47
C LYS A 168 7.93 -17.47 10.89
N GLU A 169 9.17 -17.68 11.31
CA GLU A 169 9.52 -18.18 12.65
C GLU A 169 8.96 -17.26 13.75
N LYS A 170 9.00 -15.93 13.52
CA LYS A 170 8.42 -14.94 14.43
C LYS A 170 6.92 -15.10 14.55
N LEU A 171 6.20 -15.33 13.46
CA LEU A 171 4.76 -15.55 13.48
C LEU A 171 4.41 -16.85 14.22
N GLU A 172 5.12 -17.93 13.93
CA GLU A 172 4.93 -19.22 14.60
C GLU A 172 5.11 -19.10 16.11
N SER A 173 6.20 -18.46 16.54
CA SER A 173 6.47 -18.24 17.96
C SER A 173 5.51 -17.26 18.64
N PHE A 174 5.00 -16.26 17.92
CA PHE A 174 4.15 -15.23 18.49
C PHE A 174 2.68 -15.71 18.65
N PHE A 175 2.19 -16.47 17.68
CA PHE A 175 0.81 -16.96 17.66
C PHE A 175 0.66 -18.43 18.11
N ASP A 176 1.75 -19.12 18.43
CA ASP A 176 1.78 -20.55 18.79
C ASP A 176 1.13 -21.43 17.70
N VAL A 177 1.58 -21.25 16.46
CA VAL A 177 1.09 -21.96 15.26
C VAL A 177 2.25 -22.55 14.47
N THR A 178 1.96 -23.50 13.59
CA THR A 178 2.89 -24.00 12.57
C THR A 178 2.46 -23.54 11.21
N ILE A 179 3.37 -22.96 10.43
CA ILE A 179 3.14 -22.52 9.06
C ILE A 179 3.91 -23.46 8.12
N THR A 180 3.19 -24.30 7.39
CA THR A 180 3.83 -25.25 6.47
C THR A 180 4.17 -24.60 5.12
N GLU A 181 5.15 -25.17 4.42
CA GLU A 181 5.47 -24.72 3.07
C GLU A 181 4.29 -24.94 2.10
N GLU A 182 3.50 -25.99 2.30
CA GLU A 182 2.30 -26.25 1.51
C GLU A 182 1.25 -25.14 1.67
N ASP A 183 1.02 -24.67 2.90
CA ASP A 183 0.13 -23.54 3.18
C ASP A 183 0.64 -22.26 2.51
N ILE A 184 1.94 -22.00 2.57
CA ILE A 184 2.56 -20.84 1.90
C ILE A 184 2.35 -20.95 0.38
N ARG A 185 2.63 -22.09 -0.24
CA ARG A 185 2.40 -22.31 -1.68
C ARG A 185 0.94 -22.17 -2.07
N LYS A 186 0.01 -22.61 -1.22
CA LYS A 186 -1.42 -22.36 -1.42
C LYS A 186 -1.71 -20.86 -1.49
N GLN A 187 -1.18 -20.08 -0.54
CA GLN A 187 -1.38 -18.63 -0.51
C GLN A 187 -0.67 -17.91 -1.68
N VAL A 188 0.48 -18.40 -2.12
CA VAL A 188 1.15 -17.90 -3.34
C VAL A 188 0.21 -17.99 -4.54
N ARG A 189 -0.42 -19.15 -4.76
CA ARG A 189 -1.39 -19.32 -5.86
C ARG A 189 -2.58 -18.37 -5.75
N ILE A 190 -3.18 -18.25 -4.56
CA ILE A 190 -4.30 -17.34 -4.31
C ILE A 190 -3.91 -15.89 -4.58
N MET A 191 -2.75 -15.46 -4.06
CA MET A 191 -2.30 -14.09 -4.23
C MET A 191 -1.87 -13.78 -5.68
N ASN A 192 -1.37 -14.75 -6.43
CA ASN A 192 -1.12 -14.59 -7.85
C ASN A 192 -2.43 -14.42 -8.63
N GLU A 193 -3.48 -15.20 -8.30
CA GLU A 193 -4.80 -14.98 -8.89
C GLU A 193 -5.36 -13.59 -8.59
N VAL A 194 -5.16 -13.07 -7.37
CA VAL A 194 -5.51 -11.68 -7.03
C VAL A 194 -4.74 -10.70 -7.92
N ARG A 195 -3.43 -10.89 -8.10
CA ARG A 195 -2.59 -10.04 -8.95
C ARG A 195 -3.05 -10.07 -10.42
N ARG A 196 -3.35 -11.27 -10.94
CA ARG A 196 -3.88 -11.45 -12.31
C ARG A 196 -5.20 -10.71 -12.49
N ALA A 197 -6.15 -10.89 -11.58
CA ALA A 197 -7.44 -10.21 -11.66
C ALA A 197 -7.30 -8.68 -11.56
N LEU A 198 -6.42 -8.18 -10.70
CA LEU A 198 -6.10 -6.75 -10.62
C LEU A 198 -5.46 -6.24 -11.91
N LYS A 199 -4.57 -6.99 -12.55
CA LYS A 199 -4.00 -6.64 -13.87
C LYS A 199 -5.08 -6.60 -14.95
N GLU A 200 -5.99 -7.58 -14.97
CA GLU A 200 -7.13 -7.60 -15.90
C GLU A 200 -7.98 -6.34 -15.75
N PHE A 201 -8.31 -5.97 -14.51
CA PHE A 201 -9.05 -4.74 -14.21
C PHE A 201 -8.28 -3.50 -14.64
N TYR A 202 -7.00 -3.43 -14.27
CA TYR A 202 -6.12 -2.32 -14.57
C TYR A 202 -5.97 -2.09 -16.08
N SER A 203 -5.88 -3.18 -16.85
CA SER A 203 -5.72 -3.15 -18.30
C SER A 203 -6.91 -2.53 -19.05
N LEU A 204 -8.07 -2.41 -18.42
CA LEU A 204 -9.23 -1.77 -19.04
C LEU A 204 -8.93 -0.31 -19.44
N CYS A 205 -8.11 0.39 -18.67
CA CYS A 205 -7.73 1.76 -18.97
C CYS A 205 -6.70 1.89 -20.13
N LYS A 206 -6.32 0.78 -20.78
CA LYS A 206 -5.61 0.80 -22.08
C LYS A 206 -6.57 1.13 -23.24
N LEU A 207 -7.88 0.91 -23.04
CA LEU A 207 -8.89 1.26 -24.06
C LEU A 207 -8.94 2.78 -24.27
N GLU A 208 -9.31 3.18 -25.51
CA GLU A 208 -9.49 4.57 -25.91
C GLU A 208 -10.79 4.72 -26.72
N PRO A 209 -11.75 5.54 -26.27
CA PRO A 209 -11.79 6.26 -24.99
C PRO A 209 -11.75 5.35 -23.75
N VAL A 210 -11.44 5.93 -22.59
CA VAL A 210 -11.35 5.14 -21.35
C VAL A 210 -12.73 4.65 -20.89
N PRO A 211 -12.84 3.44 -20.29
CA PRO A 211 -14.13 2.91 -19.81
C PRO A 211 -14.53 3.49 -18.44
N MET A 212 -13.58 4.07 -17.70
CA MET A 212 -13.81 4.65 -16.37
C MET A 212 -12.83 5.79 -16.10
N LEU A 213 -13.15 6.65 -15.14
CA LEU A 213 -12.25 7.69 -14.64
C LEU A 213 -11.22 7.08 -13.65
N GLY A 214 -10.06 7.71 -13.54
CA GLY A 214 -9.02 7.30 -12.62
C GLY A 214 -9.44 7.36 -11.15
N GLN A 215 -10.33 8.28 -10.78
CA GLN A 215 -10.92 8.31 -9.44
C GLN A 215 -11.67 7.02 -9.11
N ASP A 216 -12.44 6.48 -10.04
CA ASP A 216 -13.20 5.25 -9.82
C ASP A 216 -12.30 4.03 -9.88
N MET A 217 -11.33 4.00 -10.82
CA MET A 217 -10.28 2.98 -10.82
C MET A 217 -9.55 2.94 -9.48
N PHE A 218 -9.14 4.09 -8.95
CA PHE A 218 -8.44 4.18 -7.68
C PHE A 218 -9.26 3.65 -6.50
N LYS A 219 -10.56 4.00 -6.40
CA LYS A 219 -11.45 3.49 -5.35
C LYS A 219 -11.51 1.96 -5.32
N ILE A 220 -11.54 1.33 -6.50
CA ILE A 220 -11.59 -0.13 -6.61
C ILE A 220 -10.26 -0.75 -6.22
N LEU A 221 -9.14 -0.23 -6.70
CA LEU A 221 -7.80 -0.72 -6.34
C LEU A 221 -7.54 -0.57 -4.83
N TYR A 222 -7.89 0.60 -4.28
CA TYR A 222 -7.77 0.86 -2.86
C TYR A 222 -8.68 -0.05 -2.03
N GLY A 223 -9.95 -0.19 -2.43
CA GLY A 223 -10.93 -1.06 -1.77
C GLY A 223 -10.53 -2.54 -1.78
N ALA A 224 -9.93 -3.03 -2.85
CA ALA A 224 -9.46 -4.41 -2.97
C ALA A 224 -8.38 -4.76 -1.93
N ALA A 225 -7.55 -3.79 -1.53
CA ALA A 225 -6.54 -3.98 -0.50
C ALA A 225 -7.15 -4.32 0.88
N TYR A 226 -8.35 -3.82 1.16
CA TYR A 226 -9.07 -4.02 2.43
C TYR A 226 -10.07 -5.19 2.43
N LYS A 227 -10.12 -5.98 1.35
CA LYS A 227 -10.89 -7.23 1.32
C LYS A 227 -10.12 -8.33 2.06
N PHE A 228 -10.67 -8.84 3.16
CA PHE A 228 -10.03 -9.86 3.97
C PHE A 228 -10.04 -11.24 3.28
N ASN A 229 -11.14 -11.61 2.63
CA ASN A 229 -11.22 -12.86 1.89
C ASN A 229 -10.51 -12.72 0.53
N LYS A 230 -9.28 -13.22 0.45
CA LYS A 230 -8.48 -13.20 -0.79
C LYS A 230 -8.87 -14.30 -1.77
N GLU A 231 -9.55 -15.35 -1.34
CA GLU A 231 -9.98 -16.46 -2.23
C GLU A 231 -11.13 -16.03 -3.16
N THR A 232 -12.08 -15.21 -2.66
CA THR A 232 -13.21 -14.74 -3.47
C THR A 232 -12.90 -13.50 -4.29
N LEU A 233 -11.89 -12.73 -3.89
CA LEU A 233 -11.56 -11.44 -4.49
C LEU A 233 -11.30 -11.49 -6.01
N PRO A 234 -10.57 -12.48 -6.58
CA PRO A 234 -10.38 -12.57 -8.02
C PRO A 234 -11.69 -12.69 -8.81
N GLY A 235 -12.62 -13.49 -8.31
CA GLY A 235 -13.97 -13.65 -8.91
C GLY A 235 -14.77 -12.35 -8.87
N GLU A 236 -14.75 -11.64 -7.74
CA GLU A 236 -15.41 -10.35 -7.59
C GLU A 236 -14.86 -9.30 -8.56
N ILE A 237 -13.51 -9.24 -8.71
CA ILE A 237 -12.86 -8.31 -9.64
C ILE A 237 -13.19 -8.66 -11.09
N ARG A 238 -13.12 -9.94 -11.49
CA ARG A 238 -13.46 -10.37 -12.86
C ARG A 238 -14.92 -10.11 -13.22
N ALA A 239 -15.84 -10.31 -12.28
CA ALA A 239 -17.24 -9.93 -12.46
C ALA A 239 -17.41 -8.43 -12.73
N LEU A 240 -16.68 -7.59 -11.99
CA LEU A 240 -16.64 -6.15 -12.22
C LEU A 240 -16.04 -5.80 -13.60
N VAL A 241 -14.94 -6.47 -14.00
CA VAL A 241 -14.33 -6.32 -15.32
C VAL A 241 -15.33 -6.61 -16.42
N ALA A 242 -16.08 -7.72 -16.31
CA ALA A 242 -17.10 -8.10 -17.29
C ALA A 242 -18.22 -7.04 -17.38
N LYS A 243 -18.68 -6.53 -16.23
CA LYS A 243 -19.67 -5.46 -16.18
C LYS A 243 -19.19 -4.17 -16.87
N ILE A 244 -17.97 -3.73 -16.56
CA ILE A 244 -17.40 -2.52 -17.15
C ILE A 244 -17.24 -2.67 -18.67
N LYS A 245 -16.81 -3.86 -19.15
CA LYS A 245 -16.71 -4.14 -20.60
C LYS A 245 -18.07 -4.06 -21.28
N ALA A 246 -19.12 -4.65 -20.69
CA ALA A 246 -20.47 -4.58 -21.23
C ALA A 246 -20.98 -3.12 -21.30
N GLU A 247 -20.80 -2.34 -20.24
CA GLU A 247 -21.16 -0.92 -20.23
C GLU A 247 -20.38 -0.11 -21.28
N TYR A 248 -19.11 -0.45 -21.49
CA TYR A 248 -18.28 0.19 -22.51
C TYR A 248 -18.73 -0.16 -23.92
N GLU A 249 -19.12 -1.39 -24.19
CA GLU A 249 -19.65 -1.83 -25.49
C GLU A 249 -20.99 -1.10 -25.81
N GLU A 250 -21.84 -0.88 -24.80
CA GLU A 250 -23.08 -0.12 -24.96
C GLU A 250 -22.85 1.36 -25.20
N ASN A 251 -21.85 1.97 -24.55
CA ASN A 251 -21.54 3.39 -24.67
C ASN A 251 -20.02 3.66 -24.61
N PRO A 252 -19.28 3.40 -25.68
CA PRO A 252 -17.81 3.54 -25.70
C PRO A 252 -17.34 5.00 -25.56
N ASN A 253 -18.21 5.98 -25.83
CA ASN A 253 -17.90 7.41 -25.72
C ASN A 253 -18.43 8.05 -24.43
N LYS A 254 -18.72 7.28 -23.39
CA LYS A 254 -19.15 7.79 -22.08
C LYS A 254 -18.17 8.83 -21.52
N TYR A 255 -16.88 8.59 -21.71
CA TYR A 255 -15.80 9.51 -21.38
C TYR A 255 -15.06 9.88 -22.67
N PRO A 256 -15.25 11.10 -23.21
CA PRO A 256 -14.60 11.52 -24.46
C PRO A 256 -13.07 11.43 -24.37
N LYS A 257 -12.42 11.35 -25.53
CA LYS A 257 -10.96 11.35 -25.59
C LYS A 257 -10.37 12.58 -24.90
N ALA A 258 -9.37 12.36 -24.06
CA ALA A 258 -8.67 13.38 -23.30
C ALA A 258 -7.21 12.99 -23.08
N PRO A 259 -6.30 13.93 -22.70
CA PRO A 259 -4.92 13.59 -22.37
C PRO A 259 -4.84 12.48 -21.33
N ARG A 260 -4.00 11.49 -21.61
CA ARG A 260 -3.82 10.26 -20.80
C ARG A 260 -2.68 10.44 -19.81
N ILE A 261 -3.03 10.51 -18.54
CA ILE A 261 -2.09 10.86 -17.47
C ILE A 261 -1.71 9.62 -16.65
N LEU A 262 -0.41 9.41 -16.46
CA LEU A 262 0.12 8.48 -15.46
C LEU A 262 0.44 9.23 -14.18
N VAL A 263 -0.07 8.73 -13.05
CA VAL A 263 0.26 9.24 -11.72
C VAL A 263 1.29 8.32 -11.05
N THR A 264 2.44 8.87 -10.68
CA THR A 264 3.53 8.16 -9.97
C THR A 264 3.86 8.85 -8.63
N GLY A 265 4.77 8.30 -7.85
CA GLY A 265 5.29 8.89 -6.61
C GLY A 265 4.77 8.23 -5.35
N CYS A 266 4.45 9.03 -4.34
CA CYS A 266 3.96 8.57 -3.04
C CYS A 266 2.62 7.83 -3.14
N PRO A 267 2.27 7.01 -2.13
CA PRO A 267 0.94 6.39 -2.08
C PRO A 267 -0.16 7.45 -2.17
N ILE A 268 -1.10 7.25 -3.08
CA ILE A 268 -2.32 8.06 -3.18
C ILE A 268 -3.37 7.46 -2.25
N GLY A 269 -4.14 8.29 -1.58
CA GLY A 269 -5.23 7.92 -0.71
C GLY A 269 -5.71 9.10 0.12
N GLY A 270 -6.96 9.11 0.55
CA GLY A 270 -7.53 10.16 1.38
C GLY A 270 -7.23 11.56 0.85
N GLY A 271 -6.51 12.36 1.66
CA GLY A 271 -6.17 13.73 1.29
C GLY A 271 -5.39 13.89 -0.02
N ALA A 272 -4.59 12.90 -0.43
CA ALA A 272 -3.82 12.96 -1.68
C ALA A 272 -4.65 12.69 -2.95
N GLU A 273 -5.89 12.18 -2.82
CA GLU A 273 -6.82 12.00 -3.96
C GLU A 273 -7.17 13.31 -4.66
N LYS A 274 -7.02 14.45 -3.97
CA LYS A 274 -7.22 15.78 -4.54
C LYS A 274 -6.40 16.02 -5.82
N CYS A 275 -5.21 15.38 -5.94
CA CYS A 275 -4.38 15.49 -7.13
C CYS A 275 -5.05 14.81 -8.34
N VAL A 276 -5.61 13.62 -8.15
CA VAL A 276 -6.36 12.89 -9.19
C VAL A 276 -7.60 13.67 -9.59
N LYS A 277 -8.35 14.18 -8.59
CA LYS A 277 -9.54 15.02 -8.82
C LYS A 277 -9.20 16.28 -9.59
N ALA A 278 -8.07 16.93 -9.28
CA ALA A 278 -7.65 18.14 -9.99
C ALA A 278 -7.28 17.86 -11.47
N ILE A 279 -6.61 16.73 -11.76
CA ILE A 279 -6.32 16.32 -13.15
C ILE A 279 -7.62 16.14 -13.93
N GLU A 280 -8.56 15.35 -13.39
CA GLU A 280 -9.79 15.00 -14.11
C GLU A 280 -10.78 16.18 -14.20
N ALA A 281 -10.83 17.05 -13.19
CA ALA A 281 -11.64 18.27 -13.24
C ALA A 281 -11.16 19.27 -14.31
N ASN A 282 -9.89 19.20 -14.71
CA ASN A 282 -9.31 20.05 -15.74
C ASN A 282 -9.17 19.35 -17.10
N GLY A 283 -9.83 18.21 -17.30
CA GLY A 283 -9.97 17.56 -18.60
C GLY A 283 -8.88 16.55 -18.96
N GLY A 284 -8.03 16.13 -18.02
CA GLY A 284 -7.15 14.98 -18.21
C GLY A 284 -7.80 13.69 -17.72
N HIS A 285 -7.41 12.52 -18.24
CA HIS A 285 -7.82 11.22 -17.72
C HIS A 285 -6.65 10.53 -17.02
N VAL A 286 -6.76 10.22 -15.73
CA VAL A 286 -5.77 9.37 -15.04
C VAL A 286 -6.05 7.92 -15.43
N VAL A 287 -5.17 7.36 -16.24
CA VAL A 287 -5.34 6.00 -16.79
C VAL A 287 -4.40 4.97 -16.16
N CYS A 288 -3.43 5.41 -15.36
CA CYS A 288 -2.42 4.57 -14.78
C CYS A 288 -1.86 5.14 -13.45
N PHE A 289 -1.69 4.25 -12.46
CA PHE A 289 -1.04 4.56 -11.16
C PHE A 289 0.21 3.67 -11.00
N GLU A 290 1.40 4.23 -10.98
CA GLU A 290 2.64 3.47 -10.73
C GLU A 290 2.86 3.17 -9.25
N ASN A 291 2.26 3.91 -8.34
CA ASN A 291 2.47 3.87 -6.90
C ASN A 291 2.07 2.54 -6.21
N CYS A 292 2.20 2.50 -4.87
CA CYS A 292 1.94 1.31 -4.04
C CYS A 292 0.51 0.75 -4.16
N SER A 293 -0.49 1.61 -4.38
CA SER A 293 -1.89 1.19 -4.57
C SER A 293 -2.22 0.82 -6.02
N GLY A 294 -1.29 1.03 -6.94
CA GLY A 294 -1.43 0.76 -8.37
C GLY A 294 -0.57 -0.42 -8.83
N ALA A 295 0.15 -0.21 -9.93
CA ALA A 295 0.91 -1.26 -10.62
C ALA A 295 1.93 -1.98 -9.73
N LYS A 296 2.62 -1.29 -8.81
CA LYS A 296 3.60 -1.93 -7.90
C LYS A 296 3.04 -3.11 -7.12
N SER A 297 1.75 -3.09 -6.79
CA SER A 297 1.11 -4.15 -6.00
C SER A 297 0.88 -5.43 -6.79
N CYS A 298 0.63 -5.34 -8.10
CA CYS A 298 0.20 -6.46 -8.93
C CYS A 298 1.10 -6.74 -10.16
N ASP A 299 2.14 -5.95 -10.41
CA ASP A 299 2.95 -6.06 -11.62
C ASP A 299 3.63 -7.42 -11.79
N ARG A 300 4.27 -7.93 -10.74
CA ARG A 300 4.98 -9.20 -10.75
C ARG A 300 4.30 -10.24 -9.85
N GLU A 301 4.29 -11.47 -10.31
CA GLU A 301 3.82 -12.64 -9.58
C GLU A 301 4.96 -13.29 -8.81
N VAL A 302 4.64 -14.13 -7.83
CA VAL A 302 5.59 -15.06 -7.21
C VAL A 302 5.74 -16.27 -8.14
N ASP A 303 6.94 -16.74 -8.38
CA ASP A 303 7.16 -17.96 -9.17
C ASP A 303 6.60 -19.19 -8.42
N GLU A 304 5.53 -19.76 -8.95
CA GLU A 304 4.80 -20.89 -8.34
C GLU A 304 5.57 -22.22 -8.44
N ILE A 305 6.53 -22.31 -9.38
CA ILE A 305 7.29 -23.55 -9.66
C ILE A 305 8.70 -23.58 -9.05
N ASN A 306 9.18 -22.43 -8.53
CA ASN A 306 10.47 -22.40 -7.85
C ASN A 306 10.48 -23.38 -6.67
N PRO A 307 11.48 -24.30 -6.59
CA PRO A 307 11.57 -25.26 -5.48
C PRO A 307 11.72 -24.60 -4.12
N ASP A 308 12.33 -23.41 -4.05
CA ASP A 308 12.43 -22.59 -2.82
C ASP A 308 11.37 -21.49 -2.84
N VAL A 309 10.27 -21.70 -2.12
CA VAL A 309 9.17 -20.74 -2.04
C VAL A 309 9.58 -19.43 -1.37
N TYR A 310 10.54 -19.45 -0.45
CA TYR A 310 11.03 -18.24 0.21
C TYR A 310 11.87 -17.38 -0.73
N GLU A 311 12.67 -18.01 -1.59
CA GLU A 311 13.41 -17.32 -2.66
C GLU A 311 12.43 -16.69 -3.65
N ALA A 312 11.45 -17.43 -4.13
CA ALA A 312 10.42 -16.93 -5.06
C ALA A 312 9.67 -15.72 -4.49
N ILE A 313 9.27 -15.77 -3.21
CA ILE A 313 8.64 -14.65 -2.53
C ILE A 313 9.63 -13.49 -2.40
N ALA A 314 10.87 -13.75 -2.03
CA ALA A 314 11.89 -12.72 -1.88
C ALA A 314 12.17 -11.99 -3.20
N GLU A 315 12.31 -12.71 -4.32
CA GLU A 315 12.49 -12.16 -5.67
C GLU A 315 11.34 -11.23 -6.05
N ARG A 316 10.11 -11.70 -5.89
CA ARG A 316 8.93 -10.91 -6.22
C ARG A 316 8.88 -9.62 -5.42
N TYR A 317 9.08 -9.66 -4.10
CA TYR A 317 8.95 -8.50 -3.25
C TYR A 317 10.13 -7.55 -3.39
N LEU A 318 11.37 -8.06 -3.43
CA LEU A 318 12.57 -7.21 -3.60
C LEU A 318 12.62 -6.54 -4.97
N SER A 319 11.95 -7.11 -5.99
CA SER A 319 11.88 -6.51 -7.32
C SER A 319 11.05 -5.22 -7.39
N ILE A 320 10.31 -4.86 -6.35
CA ILE A 320 9.50 -3.64 -6.33
C ILE A 320 10.40 -2.41 -6.38
N GLY A 321 10.17 -1.56 -7.40
CA GLY A 321 10.88 -0.30 -7.57
C GLY A 321 10.30 0.79 -6.65
N CYS A 322 10.79 0.90 -5.43
CA CYS A 322 10.47 1.99 -4.52
C CYS A 322 11.65 2.95 -4.37
N SER A 323 11.40 4.22 -4.10
CA SER A 323 12.43 5.25 -3.89
C SER A 323 13.42 4.97 -2.75
N VAL A 324 13.18 3.95 -1.93
CA VAL A 324 14.12 3.49 -0.89
C VAL A 324 15.23 2.58 -1.43
N MET A 325 15.10 2.10 -2.66
CA MET A 325 16.12 1.25 -3.32
C MET A 325 17.20 2.10 -3.97
N THR A 326 18.46 1.66 -3.89
CA THR A 326 19.61 2.33 -4.47
C THR A 326 20.62 1.30 -5.03
N PRO A 327 20.89 1.31 -6.36
CA PRO A 327 20.14 2.02 -7.41
C PRO A 327 18.72 1.48 -7.58
N ASN A 328 17.84 2.23 -8.31
CA ASN A 328 16.45 1.86 -8.50
C ASN A 328 16.06 1.70 -9.99
N PRO A 329 16.72 0.82 -10.74
CA PRO A 329 16.42 0.62 -12.17
C PRO A 329 15.01 0.04 -12.37
N ASN A 330 14.54 -0.81 -11.47
CA ASN A 330 13.23 -1.47 -11.59
C ASN A 330 12.07 -0.47 -11.59
N ARG A 331 12.20 0.68 -10.92
CA ARG A 331 11.19 1.74 -10.99
C ARG A 331 11.14 2.37 -12.39
N LEU A 332 12.31 2.66 -12.98
CA LEU A 332 12.39 3.23 -14.33
C LEU A 332 11.89 2.24 -15.39
N GLU A 333 12.20 0.96 -15.23
CA GLU A 333 11.71 -0.11 -16.12
C GLU A 333 10.18 -0.18 -16.07
N LEU A 334 9.59 -0.29 -14.87
CA LEU A 334 8.15 -0.32 -14.70
C LEU A 334 7.49 0.94 -15.28
N LEU A 335 7.99 2.12 -14.92
CA LEU A 335 7.46 3.40 -15.39
C LEU A 335 7.50 3.48 -16.92
N GLY A 336 8.64 3.09 -17.53
CA GLY A 336 8.82 3.10 -18.97
C GLY A 336 7.84 2.18 -19.69
N ARG A 337 7.62 0.99 -19.17
CA ARG A 337 6.67 0.02 -19.72
C ARG A 337 5.22 0.51 -19.59
N LEU A 338 4.86 1.08 -18.44
CA LEU A 338 3.53 1.65 -18.26
C LEU A 338 3.26 2.83 -19.18
N ILE A 339 4.24 3.71 -19.42
CA ILE A 339 4.13 4.81 -20.39
C ILE A 339 3.78 4.27 -21.78
N ASP A 340 4.50 3.25 -22.23
CA ASP A 340 4.31 2.68 -23.56
C ASP A 340 2.97 1.92 -23.66
N GLU A 341 2.67 1.04 -22.70
CA GLU A 341 1.48 0.18 -22.72
C GLU A 341 0.16 0.94 -22.58
N TYR A 342 0.15 2.04 -21.85
CA TYR A 342 -1.05 2.85 -21.61
C TYR A 342 -1.12 4.09 -22.51
N HIS A 343 -0.19 4.23 -23.47
CA HIS A 343 -0.14 5.39 -24.39
C HIS A 343 -0.23 6.72 -23.63
N ILE A 344 0.68 6.91 -22.69
CA ILE A 344 0.66 8.06 -21.78
C ILE A 344 1.12 9.34 -22.48
N ASP A 345 0.31 10.38 -22.42
CA ASP A 345 0.63 11.70 -22.95
C ASP A 345 1.49 12.53 -21.99
N ALA A 346 1.29 12.37 -20.67
CA ALA A 346 2.08 13.08 -19.67
C ALA A 346 2.13 12.33 -18.32
N VAL A 347 3.15 12.63 -17.51
CA VAL A 347 3.35 12.05 -16.18
C VAL A 347 3.21 13.13 -15.11
N VAL A 348 2.40 12.83 -14.08
CA VAL A 348 2.31 13.64 -12.85
C VAL A 348 2.89 12.82 -11.69
N GLU A 349 3.97 13.31 -11.11
CA GLU A 349 4.58 12.72 -9.90
C GLU A 349 4.07 13.45 -8.67
N VAL A 350 3.38 12.73 -7.78
CA VAL A 350 2.87 13.24 -6.52
C VAL A 350 3.81 12.85 -5.40
N THR A 351 4.41 13.83 -4.73
CA THR A 351 5.24 13.62 -3.55
C THR A 351 4.60 14.23 -2.32
N LEU A 352 4.74 13.58 -1.18
CA LEU A 352 4.30 14.16 0.09
C LEU A 352 5.38 15.08 0.63
N GLN A 353 4.96 16.17 1.27
CA GLN A 353 5.86 17.09 1.97
C GLN A 353 6.81 16.33 2.91
N ALA A 354 8.07 16.70 2.92
CA ALA A 354 9.12 16.06 3.71
C ALA A 354 9.30 14.53 3.45
N CYS A 355 8.82 14.01 2.34
CA CYS A 355 9.16 12.65 1.91
C CYS A 355 10.50 12.66 1.17
N HIS A 356 11.61 12.61 1.90
CA HIS A 356 12.94 12.78 1.34
C HIS A 356 13.26 11.78 0.21
N THR A 357 12.89 10.52 0.35
CA THR A 357 13.20 9.49 -0.65
C THR A 357 12.57 9.80 -2.00
N TYR A 358 11.27 10.09 -2.05
CA TYR A 358 10.60 10.44 -3.30
C TYR A 358 11.04 11.81 -3.82
N ASN A 359 11.14 12.82 -2.96
CA ASN A 359 11.54 14.18 -3.38
C ASN A 359 12.92 14.21 -4.03
N VAL A 360 13.89 13.46 -3.51
CA VAL A 360 15.25 13.40 -4.13
C VAL A 360 15.22 12.62 -5.45
N GLU A 361 14.48 11.53 -5.54
CA GLU A 361 14.39 10.71 -6.76
C GLU A 361 13.65 11.40 -7.91
N THR A 362 12.79 12.41 -7.62
CA THR A 362 12.08 13.23 -8.61
C THR A 362 12.95 13.71 -9.77
N LEU A 363 14.22 14.08 -9.51
CA LEU A 363 15.14 14.50 -10.56
C LEU A 363 15.40 13.36 -11.57
N GLY A 364 15.61 12.14 -11.09
CA GLY A 364 15.84 10.97 -11.93
C GLY A 364 14.60 10.62 -12.77
N ILE A 365 13.42 10.65 -12.15
CA ILE A 365 12.14 10.40 -12.82
C ILE A 365 11.87 11.46 -13.89
N LYS A 366 12.06 12.75 -13.56
CA LYS A 366 11.91 13.85 -14.52
C LYS A 366 12.78 13.63 -15.75
N ARG A 367 14.09 13.38 -15.57
CA ARG A 367 15.01 13.13 -16.67
C ARG A 367 14.59 11.94 -17.52
N PHE A 368 14.20 10.84 -16.89
CA PHE A 368 13.72 9.66 -17.60
C PHE A 368 12.50 9.97 -18.45
N VAL A 369 11.50 10.64 -17.90
CA VAL A 369 10.25 10.96 -18.60
C VAL A 369 10.48 11.98 -19.73
N THR A 370 11.21 13.08 -19.46
CA THR A 370 11.38 14.15 -20.44
C THR A 370 12.45 13.86 -21.48
N GLU A 371 13.60 13.27 -21.09
CA GLU A 371 14.74 13.07 -21.99
C GLU A 371 14.75 11.70 -22.69
N LYS A 372 14.21 10.65 -22.02
CA LYS A 372 14.17 9.29 -22.61
C LYS A 372 12.84 8.94 -23.25
N LYS A 373 11.71 9.37 -22.65
CA LYS A 373 10.37 9.11 -23.18
C LYS A 373 9.85 10.28 -24.01
N GLY A 374 10.41 11.49 -23.87
CA GLY A 374 10.06 12.66 -24.66
C GLY A 374 8.66 13.23 -24.40
N ILE A 375 8.08 12.95 -23.21
CA ILE A 375 6.72 13.41 -22.86
C ILE A 375 6.77 14.41 -21.69
N PRO A 376 5.73 15.28 -21.57
CA PRO A 376 5.61 16.23 -20.48
C PRO A 376 5.58 15.58 -19.09
N TYR A 377 6.20 16.28 -18.12
CA TYR A 377 6.28 15.85 -16.73
C TYR A 377 6.02 17.00 -15.78
N MET A 378 5.23 16.75 -14.73
CA MET A 378 5.01 17.68 -13.63
C MET A 378 5.18 16.99 -12.29
N ALA A 379 6.00 17.58 -11.40
CA ALA A 379 6.08 17.19 -10.00
C ALA A 379 5.16 18.08 -9.15
N VAL A 380 4.43 17.44 -8.22
CA VAL A 380 3.55 18.08 -7.25
C VAL A 380 3.94 17.62 -5.86
N GLU A 381 4.34 18.57 -5.02
CA GLU A 381 4.48 18.34 -3.58
C GLU A 381 3.19 18.77 -2.88
N THR A 382 2.65 17.92 -1.99
CA THR A 382 1.39 18.14 -1.27
C THR A 382 1.40 17.49 0.12
N ASP A 383 0.34 17.68 0.88
CA ASP A 383 0.07 17.00 2.15
C ASP A 383 -1.38 16.45 2.17
N TYR A 384 -1.94 16.16 3.33
CA TYR A 384 -3.31 15.66 3.46
C TYR A 384 -4.34 16.75 3.74
N SER A 385 -3.93 18.01 3.90
CA SER A 385 -4.85 19.12 4.11
C SER A 385 -5.56 19.52 2.80
N THR A 386 -6.60 20.31 2.93
CA THR A 386 -7.32 20.88 1.78
C THR A 386 -6.83 22.27 1.38
N ALA A 387 -5.82 22.80 2.08
CA ALA A 387 -5.37 24.19 1.94
C ALA A 387 -4.78 24.52 0.56
N ASP A 388 -4.21 23.56 -0.13
CA ASP A 388 -3.53 23.72 -1.42
C ASP A 388 -4.41 23.40 -2.66
N ILE A 389 -5.68 23.02 -2.47
CA ILE A 389 -6.58 22.59 -3.57
C ILE A 389 -6.67 23.66 -4.68
N GLY A 390 -6.80 24.93 -4.33
CA GLY A 390 -6.87 26.02 -5.32
C GLY A 390 -5.58 26.12 -6.16
N GLN A 391 -4.41 26.03 -5.51
CA GLN A 391 -3.13 26.05 -6.20
C GLN A 391 -2.94 24.80 -7.08
N LEU A 392 -3.33 23.63 -6.60
CA LEU A 392 -3.30 22.39 -7.37
C LEU A 392 -4.15 22.51 -8.64
N ASN A 393 -5.40 22.98 -8.52
CA ASN A 393 -6.28 23.15 -9.66
C ASN A 393 -5.68 24.10 -10.71
N THR A 394 -5.14 25.25 -10.29
CA THR A 394 -4.51 26.19 -11.22
C THR A 394 -3.32 25.57 -11.96
N ARG A 395 -2.45 24.83 -11.25
CA ARG A 395 -1.30 24.17 -11.85
C ARG A 395 -1.70 23.04 -12.79
N MET A 396 -2.73 22.25 -12.43
CA MET A 396 -3.23 21.16 -13.27
C MET A 396 -3.90 21.72 -14.54
N ALA A 397 -4.71 22.79 -14.42
CA ALA A 397 -5.29 23.44 -15.59
C ALA A 397 -4.21 23.86 -16.60
N ALA A 398 -3.21 24.62 -16.14
CA ALA A 398 -2.11 25.06 -17.01
C ALA A 398 -1.31 23.89 -17.62
N PHE A 399 -1.13 22.79 -16.86
CA PHE A 399 -0.42 21.62 -17.37
C PHE A 399 -1.22 20.86 -18.44
N ILE A 400 -2.52 20.65 -18.20
CA ILE A 400 -3.38 19.93 -19.15
C ILE A 400 -3.61 20.76 -20.43
N GLU A 401 -3.71 22.11 -20.32
CA GLU A 401 -3.83 22.99 -21.49
C GLU A 401 -2.62 22.96 -22.43
N MET A 402 -1.46 22.48 -21.97
CA MET A 402 -0.25 22.33 -22.77
C MET A 402 -0.16 21.00 -23.52
N LEU A 403 -1.04 20.03 -23.24
CA LEU A 403 -1.04 18.71 -23.85
C LEU A 403 -1.93 18.65 -25.08
#